data_4086232835e1431c833ac5628b05520b
#
_entry.id   4086232835e1431c833ac5628b05520b
#
_cell.length_a   1.000
_cell.length_b   1.000
_cell.length_c   1.000
_cell.angle_alpha   90.00
_cell.angle_beta   90.00
_cell.angle_gamma   90.00
#
_symmetry.space_group_name_H-M   'P 1'
#
loop_
_entity.id
_entity.type
_entity.pdbx_description
1 polymer ?
#
loop_
_entity_poly.entity_id
_entity_poly.type
_entity_poly.pdbx_seq_one_letter_code
_entity_poly.pdbx_strand_id
1 'polypeptide(L)'
;MNNKNNNEEKKIKLILGIMLILLVLTLASIIMMVTKLFEKKEQPNVPYVTGIEKNEKLVERLKGRSEYARMKIYLGDIVKKINEKKYSEVYKRLAPEYKEQYFKTLDEFEQYFKEYFPQTFSIKHSNFEAIGDYYVLEVDIISNNLNEDIKNKKELYFVFKEYDFDDYVFSFSKNK
;
A
#
# COMPACT_ATOMS: atom_id res chain seq x y z
N MET A 1 40.35 -63.28 5.66
CA MET A 1 39.55 -62.48 4.71
C MET A 1 38.59 -61.49 5.37
N ASN A 2 38.53 -61.35 6.71
CA ASN A 2 37.47 -60.56 7.42
C ASN A 2 37.82 -59.09 7.70
N ASN A 3 39.08 -58.66 7.51
CA ASN A 3 39.50 -57.32 7.97
C ASN A 3 39.25 -56.20 6.94
N LYS A 4 39.05 -56.55 5.69
CA LYS A 4 38.83 -55.59 4.59
C LYS A 4 37.37 -55.05 4.54
N ASN A 5 36.40 -55.90 4.85
CA ASN A 5 34.99 -55.54 4.90
C ASN A 5 34.68 -54.58 6.06
N ASN A 6 35.34 -54.73 7.21
CA ASN A 6 35.07 -53.90 8.37
C ASN A 6 35.58 -52.44 8.18
N ASN A 7 36.61 -52.23 7.36
CA ASN A 7 37.12 -50.91 7.02
C ASN A 7 36.23 -50.18 5.99
N GLU A 8 35.63 -50.88 5.08
CA GLU A 8 34.69 -50.35 4.09
C GLU A 8 33.41 -49.90 4.76
N GLU A 9 32.87 -50.72 5.68
CA GLU A 9 31.67 -50.42 6.44
C GLU A 9 31.84 -49.16 7.35
N LYS A 10 33.00 -49.00 7.97
CA LYS A 10 33.33 -47.80 8.73
C LYS A 10 33.42 -46.54 7.88
N LYS A 11 34.00 -46.64 6.69
CA LYS A 11 34.06 -45.54 5.71
C LYS A 11 32.66 -45.13 5.23
N ILE A 12 31.79 -46.09 4.93
CA ILE A 12 30.40 -45.83 4.52
C ILE A 12 29.64 -45.15 5.63
N LYS A 13 29.75 -45.62 6.86
CA LYS A 13 29.08 -44.97 8.05
C LYS A 13 29.59 -43.54 8.28
N LEU A 14 30.91 -43.30 8.06
CA LEU A 14 31.49 -41.96 8.18
C LEU A 14 30.95 -41.03 7.07
N ILE A 15 30.90 -41.50 5.85
CA ILE A 15 30.38 -40.73 4.70
C ILE A 15 28.90 -40.41 4.91
N LEU A 16 28.10 -41.38 5.35
CA LEU A 16 26.69 -41.19 5.68
C LEU A 16 26.48 -40.15 6.81
N GLY A 17 27.34 -40.20 7.84
CA GLY A 17 27.34 -39.22 8.91
C GLY A 17 27.63 -37.78 8.44
N ILE A 18 28.63 -37.64 7.56
CA ILE A 18 28.98 -36.34 6.97
C ILE A 18 27.83 -35.82 6.08
N MET A 19 27.22 -36.68 5.26
CA MET A 19 26.07 -36.30 4.41
C MET A 19 24.88 -35.87 5.27
N LEU A 20 24.61 -36.52 6.38
CA LEU A 20 23.52 -36.16 7.27
C LEU A 20 23.76 -34.78 7.93
N ILE A 21 25.00 -34.51 8.37
CA ILE A 21 25.37 -33.20 8.92
C ILE A 21 25.20 -32.10 7.87
N LEU A 22 25.66 -32.31 6.65
CA LEU A 22 25.50 -31.37 5.56
C LEU A 22 24.01 -31.10 5.23
N LEU A 23 23.19 -32.14 5.24
CA LEU A 23 21.75 -32.02 5.02
C LEU A 23 21.07 -31.17 6.11
N VAL A 24 21.44 -31.38 7.37
CA VAL A 24 20.92 -30.60 8.51
C VAL A 24 21.35 -29.13 8.41
N LEU A 25 22.62 -28.87 8.03
CA LEU A 25 23.12 -27.50 7.86
C LEU A 25 22.44 -26.77 6.70
N THR A 26 22.17 -27.46 5.60
CA THR A 26 21.44 -26.86 4.47
C THR A 26 19.99 -26.57 4.83
N LEU A 27 19.29 -27.46 5.52
CA LEU A 27 17.94 -27.24 6.02
C LEU A 27 17.88 -26.06 7.01
N ALA A 28 18.82 -25.97 7.95
CA ALA A 28 18.91 -24.85 8.89
C ALA A 28 19.16 -23.51 8.18
N SER A 29 19.99 -23.51 7.13
CA SER A 29 20.26 -22.33 6.30
C SER A 29 19.00 -21.88 5.52
N ILE A 30 18.24 -22.82 4.96
CA ILE A 30 17.00 -22.55 4.27
C ILE A 30 15.95 -21.97 5.23
N ILE A 31 15.80 -22.56 6.43
CA ILE A 31 14.88 -22.07 7.46
C ILE A 31 15.26 -20.65 7.87
N MET A 32 16.55 -20.36 8.08
CA MET A 32 17.03 -19.03 8.43
C MET A 32 16.82 -18.01 7.31
N MET A 33 16.91 -18.43 6.06
CA MET A 33 16.63 -17.58 4.89
C MET A 33 15.12 -17.29 4.76
N VAL A 34 14.30 -18.31 4.98
CA VAL A 34 12.83 -18.19 4.95
C VAL A 34 12.34 -17.34 6.11
N THR A 35 12.85 -17.52 7.33
CA THR A 35 12.48 -16.67 8.49
C THR A 35 12.86 -15.22 8.26
N LYS A 36 14.03 -14.92 7.67
CA LYS A 36 14.42 -13.55 7.28
C LYS A 36 13.54 -12.94 6.20
N LEU A 37 13.00 -13.75 5.29
CA LEU A 37 12.03 -13.30 4.27
C LEU A 37 10.65 -13.05 4.89
N PHE A 38 10.29 -13.76 5.95
CA PHE A 38 9.04 -13.60 6.69
C PHE A 38 9.19 -12.77 7.98
N GLU A 39 10.38 -12.37 8.39
CA GLU A 39 10.51 -11.26 9.31
C GLU A 39 9.85 -10.06 8.64
N LYS A 40 8.55 -9.89 8.96
CA LYS A 40 7.88 -8.61 8.82
C LYS A 40 8.88 -7.62 9.40
N LYS A 41 9.50 -6.79 8.57
CA LYS A 41 10.23 -5.62 9.06
C LYS A 41 9.25 -4.96 10.02
N GLU A 42 9.50 -5.05 11.31
CA GLU A 42 8.82 -4.18 12.26
C GLU A 42 9.08 -2.80 11.70
N GLN A 43 8.01 -2.21 11.13
CA GLN A 43 8.09 -0.84 10.65
C GLN A 43 8.54 -0.07 11.87
N PRO A 44 9.63 0.72 11.78
CA PRO A 44 10.03 1.55 12.89
C PRO A 44 8.77 2.26 13.32
N ASN A 45 8.54 2.30 14.63
CA ASN A 45 7.39 2.96 15.25
C ASN A 45 7.51 4.45 14.93
N VAL A 46 7.19 4.79 13.65
CA VAL A 46 7.26 6.15 13.13
C VAL A 46 6.05 6.84 13.74
N PRO A 47 6.26 7.79 14.65
CA PRO A 47 5.15 8.52 15.23
C PRO A 47 4.39 9.17 14.08
N TYR A 48 3.12 8.81 13.93
CA TYR A 48 2.12 9.35 12.99
C TYR A 48 2.69 10.21 11.87
N VAL A 49 2.93 9.61 10.72
CA VAL A 49 3.56 10.26 9.56
C VAL A 49 2.79 11.50 9.13
N THR A 50 1.50 11.53 9.41
CA THR A 50 0.64 12.65 8.99
C THR A 50 0.40 13.68 10.07
N GLY A 51 0.64 13.40 11.37
CA GLY A 51 0.27 14.27 12.48
C GLY A 51 -1.23 14.61 12.52
N ILE A 52 -2.06 13.87 11.79
CA ILE A 52 -3.50 14.05 11.71
C ILE A 52 -4.14 13.22 12.82
N GLU A 53 -4.93 13.88 13.66
CA GLU A 53 -5.69 13.22 14.73
C GLU A 53 -6.64 12.17 14.14
N LYS A 54 -6.60 10.96 14.71
CA LYS A 54 -7.45 9.84 14.26
C LYS A 54 -8.90 10.09 14.63
N ASN A 55 -9.78 9.80 13.70
CA ASN A 55 -11.20 9.79 13.97
C ASN A 55 -11.61 8.41 14.51
N GLU A 56 -11.81 8.29 15.82
CA GLU A 56 -12.15 7.03 16.50
C GLU A 56 -13.37 6.32 15.87
N LYS A 57 -14.40 7.08 15.47
CA LYS A 57 -15.59 6.53 14.82
C LYS A 57 -15.24 5.93 13.44
N LEU A 58 -14.32 6.56 12.73
CA LEU A 58 -13.84 6.03 11.45
C LEU A 58 -12.99 4.80 11.68
N VAL A 59 -12.06 4.82 12.63
CA VAL A 59 -11.23 3.66 13.00
C VAL A 59 -12.10 2.46 13.31
N GLU A 60 -13.16 2.63 14.11
CA GLU A 60 -14.08 1.54 14.46
C GLU A 60 -14.82 0.98 13.22
N ARG A 61 -15.18 1.84 12.28
CA ARG A 61 -15.80 1.44 11.01
C ARG A 61 -14.83 0.69 10.07
N LEU A 62 -13.53 0.92 10.20
CA LEU A 62 -12.49 0.29 9.37
C LEU A 62 -12.10 -1.09 9.88
N LYS A 63 -12.22 -1.33 11.18
CA LYS A 63 -11.93 -2.63 11.79
C LYS A 63 -12.75 -3.74 11.14
N GLY A 64 -12.10 -4.87 10.86
CA GLY A 64 -12.75 -6.03 10.22
C GLY A 64 -13.10 -5.87 8.73
N ARG A 65 -12.76 -4.74 8.12
CA ARG A 65 -12.95 -4.53 6.69
C ARG A 65 -11.74 -5.00 5.88
N SER A 66 -12.00 -5.51 4.67
CA SER A 66 -10.93 -5.81 3.72
C SER A 66 -10.19 -4.53 3.31
N GLU A 67 -8.95 -4.67 2.85
CA GLU A 67 -8.13 -3.56 2.32
C GLU A 67 -8.87 -2.76 1.25
N TYR A 68 -9.45 -3.45 0.29
CA TYR A 68 -10.28 -2.82 -0.74
C TYR A 68 -11.41 -1.97 -0.16
N ALA A 69 -12.14 -2.49 0.84
CA ALA A 69 -13.23 -1.76 1.47
C ALA A 69 -12.72 -0.53 2.24
N ARG A 70 -11.56 -0.62 2.91
CA ARG A 70 -10.95 0.52 3.59
C ARG A 70 -10.51 1.60 2.59
N MET A 71 -9.82 1.22 1.51
CA MET A 71 -9.38 2.18 0.49
C MET A 71 -10.56 2.90 -0.17
N LYS A 72 -11.67 2.20 -0.40
CA LYS A 72 -12.91 2.85 -0.88
C LYS A 72 -13.47 3.86 0.11
N ILE A 73 -13.41 3.58 1.41
CA ILE A 73 -13.86 4.51 2.45
C ILE A 73 -12.96 5.75 2.47
N TYR A 74 -11.64 5.59 2.42
CA TYR A 74 -10.70 6.70 2.37
C TYR A 74 -10.91 7.57 1.13
N LEU A 75 -11.02 6.95 -0.04
CA LEU A 75 -11.24 7.69 -1.27
C LEU A 75 -12.60 8.41 -1.28
N GLY A 76 -13.64 7.78 -0.75
CA GLY A 76 -14.96 8.41 -0.58
C GLY A 76 -14.90 9.65 0.32
N ASP A 77 -14.13 9.61 1.42
CA ASP A 77 -13.92 10.76 2.30
C ASP A 77 -13.13 11.89 1.60
N ILE A 78 -12.09 11.54 0.84
CA ILE A 78 -11.32 12.49 0.02
C ILE A 78 -12.24 13.21 -0.98
N VAL A 79 -13.01 12.46 -1.76
CA VAL A 79 -13.94 13.02 -2.76
C VAL A 79 -14.98 13.93 -2.11
N LYS A 80 -15.55 13.50 -0.98
CA LYS A 80 -16.48 14.31 -0.20
C LYS A 80 -15.85 15.63 0.23
N LYS A 81 -14.64 15.61 0.79
CA LYS A 81 -13.92 16.80 1.23
C LYS A 81 -13.59 17.75 0.06
N ILE A 82 -13.20 17.20 -1.09
CA ILE A 82 -12.96 18.00 -2.30
C ILE A 82 -14.26 18.70 -2.74
N ASN A 83 -15.38 17.98 -2.79
CA ASN A 83 -16.68 18.55 -3.15
C ASN A 83 -17.14 19.64 -2.13
N GLU A 84 -16.79 19.48 -0.85
CA GLU A 84 -17.03 20.46 0.22
C GLU A 84 -16.01 21.61 0.22
N LYS A 85 -15.04 21.63 -0.72
CA LYS A 85 -13.95 22.62 -0.82
C LYS A 85 -13.00 22.62 0.41
N LYS A 86 -12.94 21.53 1.16
CA LYS A 86 -12.04 21.32 2.30
C LYS A 86 -10.65 20.84 1.84
N TYR A 87 -10.08 21.57 0.89
CA TYR A 87 -8.82 21.18 0.23
C TYR A 87 -7.67 21.04 1.22
N SER A 88 -7.60 21.86 2.26
CA SER A 88 -6.53 21.78 3.25
C SER A 88 -6.50 20.45 4.00
N GLU A 89 -7.66 19.85 4.29
CA GLU A 89 -7.75 18.54 4.93
C GLU A 89 -7.27 17.42 4.01
N VAL A 90 -7.58 17.53 2.73
CA VAL A 90 -7.13 16.57 1.70
C VAL A 90 -5.62 16.71 1.44
N TYR A 91 -5.15 17.95 1.32
CA TYR A 91 -3.73 18.26 1.09
C TYR A 91 -2.81 17.71 2.18
N LYS A 92 -3.24 17.72 3.44
CA LYS A 92 -2.50 17.14 4.57
C LYS A 92 -2.21 15.65 4.36
N ARG A 93 -3.12 14.93 3.70
CA ARG A 93 -3.04 13.48 3.44
C ARG A 93 -2.24 13.12 2.18
N LEU A 94 -1.81 14.09 1.37
CA LEU A 94 -0.94 13.78 0.23
C LEU A 94 0.41 13.26 0.69
N ALA A 95 0.96 12.27 -0.02
CA ALA A 95 2.30 11.77 0.22
C ALA A 95 3.33 12.91 0.12
N PRO A 96 4.30 12.99 1.06
CA PRO A 96 5.27 14.10 1.08
C PRO A 96 6.01 14.28 -0.24
N GLU A 97 6.51 13.21 -0.84
CA GLU A 97 7.24 13.22 -2.10
C GLU A 97 6.36 13.71 -3.26
N TYR A 98 5.06 13.35 -3.21
CA TYR A 98 4.09 13.79 -4.20
C TYR A 98 3.79 15.29 -4.08
N LYS A 99 3.72 15.83 -2.86
CA LYS A 99 3.60 17.27 -2.63
C LYS A 99 4.80 18.02 -3.20
N GLU A 100 6.00 17.59 -2.86
CA GLU A 100 7.25 18.23 -3.33
C GLU A 100 7.33 18.27 -4.86
N GLN A 101 6.86 17.23 -5.51
CA GLN A 101 6.95 17.10 -6.96
C GLN A 101 5.86 17.87 -7.70
N TYR A 102 4.63 17.90 -7.20
CA TYR A 102 3.47 18.35 -7.99
C TYR A 102 2.67 19.48 -7.37
N PHE A 103 2.69 19.65 -6.05
CA PHE A 103 1.88 20.64 -5.32
C PHE A 103 2.65 21.17 -4.12
N LYS A 104 3.56 22.11 -4.35
CA LYS A 104 4.40 22.66 -3.28
C LYS A 104 3.60 23.49 -2.27
N THR A 105 2.45 23.99 -2.70
CA THR A 105 1.54 24.80 -1.86
C THR A 105 0.13 24.27 -1.94
N LEU A 106 -0.66 24.61 -0.91
CA LEU A 106 -2.11 24.32 -0.90
C LEU A 106 -2.81 25.02 -2.07
N ASP A 107 -2.40 26.23 -2.41
CA ASP A 107 -3.02 27.02 -3.49
C ASP A 107 -2.84 26.34 -4.85
N GLU A 108 -1.67 25.76 -5.13
CA GLU A 108 -1.44 24.99 -6.35
C GLU A 108 -2.35 23.75 -6.42
N PHE A 109 -2.55 23.09 -5.28
CA PHE A 109 -3.45 21.94 -5.20
C PHE A 109 -4.91 22.33 -5.42
N GLU A 110 -5.39 23.40 -4.78
CA GLU A 110 -6.73 23.92 -4.99
C GLU A 110 -6.97 24.34 -6.43
N GLN A 111 -6.02 25.08 -7.01
CA GLN A 111 -6.12 25.54 -8.40
C GLN A 111 -6.21 24.38 -9.38
N TYR A 112 -5.42 23.32 -9.17
CA TYR A 112 -5.48 22.12 -9.97
C TYR A 112 -6.88 21.48 -9.95
N PHE A 113 -7.51 21.33 -8.77
CA PHE A 113 -8.85 20.77 -8.70
C PHE A 113 -9.90 21.67 -9.34
N LYS A 114 -9.79 23.00 -9.19
CA LYS A 114 -10.71 23.98 -9.83
C LYS A 114 -10.61 23.96 -11.37
N GLU A 115 -9.42 23.69 -11.89
CA GLU A 115 -9.17 23.72 -13.34
C GLU A 115 -9.50 22.39 -14.01
N TYR A 116 -9.14 21.26 -13.38
CA TYR A 116 -9.16 19.95 -14.03
C TYR A 116 -10.30 19.03 -13.58
N PHE A 117 -11.07 19.41 -12.56
CA PHE A 117 -12.18 18.60 -12.08
C PHE A 117 -13.51 19.33 -12.17
N PRO A 118 -14.64 18.59 -12.32
CA PRO A 118 -15.96 19.18 -12.21
C PRO A 118 -16.15 19.86 -10.85
N GLN A 119 -17.03 20.86 -10.79
CA GLN A 119 -17.32 21.59 -9.56
C GLN A 119 -17.73 20.66 -8.41
N THR A 120 -18.52 19.64 -8.73
CA THR A 120 -18.82 18.49 -7.88
C THR A 120 -18.84 17.23 -8.71
N PHE A 121 -18.33 16.15 -8.14
CA PHE A 121 -18.22 14.87 -8.84
C PHE A 121 -18.39 13.68 -7.91
N SER A 122 -18.70 12.55 -8.49
CA SER A 122 -18.66 11.23 -7.90
C SER A 122 -17.61 10.37 -8.60
N ILE A 123 -17.33 9.21 -8.05
CA ILE A 123 -16.39 8.26 -8.61
C ILE A 123 -17.04 6.89 -8.81
N LYS A 124 -16.64 6.23 -9.89
CA LYS A 124 -16.94 4.82 -10.13
C LYS A 124 -15.64 4.03 -10.08
N HIS A 125 -15.58 3.04 -9.22
CA HIS A 125 -14.40 2.17 -9.11
C HIS A 125 -14.37 1.19 -10.27
N SER A 126 -13.21 1.07 -10.93
CA SER A 126 -12.98 0.17 -12.07
C SER A 126 -12.09 -1.01 -11.68
N ASN A 127 -11.00 -0.76 -10.94
CA ASN A 127 -10.05 -1.80 -10.54
C ASN A 127 -9.43 -1.52 -9.16
N PHE A 128 -8.85 -2.56 -8.56
CA PHE A 128 -8.09 -2.50 -7.30
C PHE A 128 -6.93 -3.48 -7.34
N GLU A 129 -5.75 -2.99 -7.00
CA GLU A 129 -4.53 -3.81 -6.88
C GLU A 129 -3.81 -3.50 -5.57
N ALA A 130 -3.23 -4.53 -4.95
CA ALA A 130 -2.31 -4.40 -3.82
C ALA A 130 -0.91 -4.74 -4.29
N ILE A 131 0.03 -3.79 -4.18
CA ILE A 131 1.42 -3.92 -4.63
C ILE A 131 2.35 -3.61 -3.46
N GLY A 132 2.81 -4.65 -2.77
CA GLY A 132 3.59 -4.48 -1.53
C GLY A 132 2.78 -3.74 -0.47
N ASP A 133 3.29 -2.59 -0.01
CA ASP A 133 2.64 -1.73 1.00
C ASP A 133 1.68 -0.69 0.39
N TYR A 134 1.45 -0.75 -0.91
CA TYR A 134 0.62 0.22 -1.62
C TYR A 134 -0.65 -0.41 -2.17
N TYR A 135 -1.71 0.37 -2.15
CA TYR A 135 -3.03 0.01 -2.70
C TYR A 135 -3.38 0.97 -3.82
N VAL A 136 -3.64 0.44 -5.01
CA VAL A 136 -3.98 1.20 -6.21
C VAL A 136 -5.46 1.03 -6.50
N LEU A 137 -6.18 2.14 -6.59
CA LEU A 137 -7.57 2.21 -7.01
C LEU A 137 -7.64 2.94 -8.34
N GLU A 138 -8.19 2.27 -9.34
CA GLU A 138 -8.57 2.87 -10.62
C GLU A 138 -10.02 3.32 -10.55
N VAL A 139 -10.29 4.56 -10.96
CA VAL A 139 -11.63 5.15 -10.91
C VAL A 139 -11.93 6.02 -12.10
N ASP A 140 -13.20 6.03 -12.50
CA ASP A 140 -13.75 7.03 -13.41
C ASP A 140 -14.32 8.20 -12.60
N ILE A 141 -14.01 9.43 -13.01
CA ILE A 141 -14.63 10.65 -12.49
C ILE A 141 -15.93 10.91 -13.25
N ILE A 142 -17.00 11.15 -12.51
CA ILE A 142 -18.33 11.42 -13.04
C ILE A 142 -18.80 12.77 -12.51
N SER A 143 -19.04 13.77 -13.38
CA SER A 143 -19.64 15.04 -12.97
C SER A 143 -21.04 14.82 -12.41
N ASN A 144 -21.35 15.50 -11.30
CA ASN A 144 -22.70 15.51 -10.74
C ASN A 144 -23.60 16.56 -11.43
N ASN A 145 -23.05 17.39 -12.31
CA ASN A 145 -23.79 18.37 -13.09
C ASN A 145 -24.15 17.82 -14.46
N LEU A 146 -25.44 17.61 -14.72
CA LEU A 146 -25.96 17.07 -15.98
C LEU A 146 -25.67 17.95 -17.19
N ASN A 147 -25.37 19.24 -17.01
CA ASN A 147 -25.07 20.19 -18.07
C ASN A 147 -23.57 20.31 -18.37
N GLU A 148 -22.71 19.72 -17.55
CA GLU A 148 -21.30 19.60 -17.88
C GLU A 148 -21.12 18.42 -18.83
N ASP A 149 -20.87 18.75 -20.10
CA ASP A 149 -20.50 17.78 -21.12
C ASP A 149 -19.21 17.09 -20.67
N ILE A 150 -19.32 15.85 -20.15
CA ILE A 150 -18.17 15.03 -19.75
C ILE A 150 -17.49 14.61 -21.06
N LYS A 151 -16.85 15.56 -21.74
CA LYS A 151 -16.11 15.31 -22.98
C LYS A 151 -14.93 14.38 -22.80
N ASN A 152 -14.51 14.14 -21.55
CA ASN A 152 -13.42 13.22 -21.24
C ASN A 152 -13.78 12.41 -20.01
N LYS A 153 -14.16 11.15 -20.20
CA LYS A 153 -14.14 10.14 -19.15
C LYS A 153 -12.73 10.15 -18.56
N LYS A 154 -12.62 10.65 -17.33
CA LYS A 154 -11.33 10.87 -16.70
C LYS A 154 -11.02 9.67 -15.83
N GLU A 155 -10.23 8.78 -16.38
CA GLU A 155 -9.67 7.65 -15.63
C GLU A 155 -8.52 8.14 -14.76
N LEU A 156 -8.59 7.86 -13.48
CA LEU A 156 -7.56 8.23 -12.50
C LEU A 156 -7.16 7.04 -11.65
N TYR A 157 -5.89 7.02 -11.31
CA TYR A 157 -5.33 6.09 -10.34
C TYR A 157 -5.08 6.81 -9.03
N PHE A 158 -5.63 6.28 -7.94
CA PHE A 158 -5.29 6.71 -6.59
C PHE A 158 -4.42 5.64 -5.94
N VAL A 159 -3.29 6.05 -5.40
CA VAL A 159 -2.34 5.18 -4.72
C VAL A 159 -2.31 5.53 -3.25
N PHE A 160 -2.64 4.57 -2.41
CA PHE A 160 -2.65 4.72 -0.95
C PHE A 160 -1.49 3.94 -0.33
N LYS A 161 -0.92 4.50 0.74
CA LYS A 161 -0.10 3.79 1.70
C LYS A 161 -0.73 3.94 3.07
N GLU A 162 -1.23 2.84 3.62
CA GLU A 162 -1.85 2.80 4.95
C GLU A 162 -0.78 2.39 5.97
N TYR A 163 -0.61 3.16 7.02
CA TYR A 163 0.29 2.85 8.13
C TYR A 163 -0.47 2.21 9.28
N ASP A 164 -1.68 2.68 9.53
CA ASP A 164 -2.65 2.14 10.48
C ASP A 164 -4.05 2.63 10.09
N PHE A 165 -5.11 2.13 10.77
CA PHE A 165 -6.48 2.60 10.54
C PHE A 165 -6.58 4.12 10.71
N ASP A 166 -7.10 4.79 9.67
CA ASP A 166 -7.19 6.25 9.53
C ASP A 166 -5.83 6.99 9.58
N ASP A 167 -4.72 6.25 9.46
CA ASP A 167 -3.40 6.84 9.25
C ASP A 167 -2.84 6.39 7.90
N TYR A 168 -3.00 7.23 6.89
CA TYR A 168 -2.62 6.96 5.53
C TYR A 168 -2.17 8.21 4.80
N VAL A 169 -1.38 8.01 3.77
CA VAL A 169 -1.09 9.02 2.75
C VAL A 169 -1.57 8.52 1.39
N PHE A 170 -1.77 9.45 0.47
CA PHE A 170 -2.15 9.10 -0.88
C PHE A 170 -1.48 9.99 -1.93
N SER A 171 -1.48 9.51 -3.15
CA SER A 171 -1.17 10.24 -4.38
C SER A 171 -2.18 9.86 -5.46
N PHE A 172 -2.20 10.57 -6.57
CA PHE A 172 -3.06 10.26 -7.70
C PHE A 172 -2.38 10.59 -9.03
N SER A 173 -2.83 9.95 -10.11
CA SER A 173 -2.32 10.26 -11.44
C SER A 173 -2.73 11.68 -11.84
N LYS A 174 -1.73 12.53 -12.15
CA LYS A 174 -1.98 13.89 -12.64
C LYS A 174 -2.24 13.82 -14.14
N ASN A 175 -3.35 14.39 -14.59
CA ASN A 175 -3.59 14.55 -16.01
C ASN A 175 -2.61 15.60 -16.57
N LYS A 176 -2.03 15.28 -17.71
CA LYS A 176 -1.23 16.22 -18.50
C LYS A 176 -2.13 17.10 -19.34
#